data_329ced6e2cc6af00f0eac93cc858de0c
#
_entry.id   329ced6e2cc6af00f0eac93cc858de0c
#
_cell.length_a   1.000
_cell.length_b   1.000
_cell.length_c   1.000
_cell.angle_alpha   90.00
_cell.angle_beta   90.00
_cell.angle_gamma   90.00
#
_symmetry.space_group_name_H-M   'P 1'
#
loop_
_entity.id
_entity.type
_entity.pdbx_description
1 polymer ?
#
loop_
_entity_poly.entity_id
_entity_poly.type
_entity_poly.pdbx_seq_one_letter_code
_entity_poly.pdbx_strand_id
1 'polypeptide(L)'
;IGGPHPRLHTLTVDDTAVARLATEHLLALGHRDIAHIGANPEFDIDFHVPTQRRLGFEHALADAGVTPNPAFLEPADFTVDGGFRAAKQLLGRPGPRPTAIFAASDEMAIGAIMAARDLGFRVPQDLSIIGIDGHELGEFFQLTTVDQFPMAQGERAAGAILAQLEGTDAAVSGDLPFELIVRGTTSRVQEA
;
A
#
# COMPACT_ATOMS: atom_id res chain seq x y z
N ILE A 1 13.89 -12.50 3.23
CA ILE A 1 12.78 -11.58 3.48
C ILE A 1 11.52 -12.22 2.92
N GLY A 2 10.44 -12.24 3.68
CA GLY A 2 9.19 -12.86 3.25
C GLY A 2 8.38 -13.39 4.43
N GLY A 3 7.41 -14.28 4.17
CA GLY A 3 6.58 -14.90 5.19
C GLY A 3 7.37 -15.80 6.15
N PRO A 4 6.84 -16.05 7.37
CA PRO A 4 7.52 -16.89 8.35
C PRO A 4 7.70 -18.32 7.84
N HIS A 5 8.89 -18.89 8.06
CA HIS A 5 9.19 -20.26 7.66
C HIS A 5 9.78 -21.04 8.84
N PRO A 6 9.29 -22.27 9.15
CA PRO A 6 9.65 -22.99 10.37
C PRO A 6 11.11 -23.48 10.43
N ARG A 7 11.84 -23.45 9.32
CA ARG A 7 13.23 -23.94 9.23
C ARG A 7 14.22 -22.86 8.81
N LEU A 8 13.79 -21.62 8.61
CA LEU A 8 14.63 -20.53 8.13
C LEU A 8 14.52 -19.33 9.06
N HIS A 9 15.60 -18.60 9.22
CA HIS A 9 15.55 -17.27 9.79
C HIS A 9 14.86 -16.34 8.79
N THR A 10 13.79 -15.68 9.19
CA THR A 10 13.01 -14.80 8.34
C THR A 10 12.93 -13.39 8.90
N LEU A 11 13.12 -12.42 8.03
CA LEU A 11 12.76 -11.03 8.27
C LEU A 11 11.38 -10.81 7.66
N THR A 12 10.43 -10.36 8.46
CA THR A 12 9.04 -10.19 8.06
C THR A 12 8.59 -8.75 8.21
N VAL A 13 7.73 -8.30 7.30
CA VAL A 13 6.95 -7.07 7.47
C VAL A 13 5.52 -7.51 7.77
N ASP A 14 4.88 -6.84 8.72
CA ASP A 14 3.45 -7.03 8.97
C ASP A 14 2.63 -6.25 7.93
N ASP A 15 2.36 -6.88 6.79
CA ASP A 15 1.61 -6.27 5.69
C ASP A 15 0.18 -5.87 6.09
N THR A 16 -0.42 -6.55 7.08
CA THR A 16 -1.72 -6.16 7.64
C THR A 16 -1.61 -4.85 8.39
N ALA A 17 -0.60 -4.69 9.25
CA ALA A 17 -0.37 -3.46 10.00
C ALA A 17 0.03 -2.29 9.10
N VAL A 18 0.85 -2.54 8.06
CA VAL A 18 1.23 -1.54 7.05
C VAL A 18 0.00 -0.99 6.32
N ALA A 19 -0.87 -1.87 5.81
CA ALA A 19 -2.08 -1.47 5.10
C ALA A 19 -3.10 -0.81 6.03
N ARG A 20 -3.18 -1.26 7.27
CA ARG A 20 -3.98 -0.62 8.31
C ARG A 20 -3.54 0.82 8.54
N LEU A 21 -2.24 1.08 8.72
CA LEU A 21 -1.67 2.42 8.91
C LEU A 21 -2.01 3.35 7.73
N ALA A 22 -1.85 2.87 6.49
CA ALA A 22 -2.22 3.63 5.29
C ALA A 22 -3.70 4.01 5.27
N THR A 23 -4.57 3.06 5.63
CA THR A 23 -6.03 3.27 5.62
C THR A 23 -6.46 4.19 6.77
N GLU A 24 -5.89 4.03 7.96
CA GLU A 24 -6.15 4.89 9.13
C GLU A 24 -5.76 6.35 8.86
N HIS A 25 -4.68 6.58 8.09
CA HIS A 25 -4.32 7.93 7.65
C HIS A 25 -5.43 8.57 6.82
N LEU A 26 -6.01 7.87 5.85
CA LEU A 26 -7.12 8.38 5.04
C LEU A 26 -8.37 8.62 5.91
N LEU A 27 -8.67 7.71 6.81
CA LEU A 27 -9.79 7.84 7.75
C LEU A 27 -9.63 9.05 8.68
N ALA A 28 -8.41 9.31 9.17
CA ALA A 28 -8.08 10.47 10.00
C ALA A 28 -8.22 11.81 9.24
N LEU A 29 -8.06 11.80 7.90
CA LEU A 29 -8.33 12.94 7.02
C LEU A 29 -9.82 13.12 6.71
N GLY A 30 -10.70 12.26 7.23
CA GLY A 30 -12.14 12.35 7.09
C GLY A 30 -12.73 11.55 5.94
N HIS A 31 -11.91 10.84 5.14
CA HIS A 31 -12.41 10.00 4.06
C HIS A 31 -13.22 8.81 4.60
N ARG A 32 -14.33 8.49 3.93
CA ARG A 32 -15.18 7.32 4.21
C ARG A 32 -15.43 6.50 2.94
N ASP A 33 -15.51 7.17 1.80
CA ASP A 33 -15.57 6.55 0.46
C ASP A 33 -14.14 6.31 -0.03
N ILE A 34 -13.54 5.22 0.46
CA ILE A 34 -12.16 4.85 0.18
C ILE A 34 -12.14 3.63 -0.73
N ALA A 35 -11.48 3.74 -1.88
CA ALA A 35 -11.26 2.62 -2.77
C ALA A 35 -9.95 1.90 -2.46
N HIS A 36 -9.90 0.61 -2.79
CA HIS A 36 -8.70 -0.20 -2.71
C HIS A 36 -8.34 -0.75 -4.09
N ILE A 37 -7.10 -0.51 -4.52
CA ILE A 37 -6.49 -1.10 -5.72
C ILE A 37 -5.41 -2.08 -5.27
N GLY A 38 -5.51 -3.38 -5.67
CA GLY A 38 -4.41 -4.31 -5.43
C GLY A 38 -4.71 -5.74 -5.04
N ALA A 39 -5.93 -6.10 -4.75
CA ALA A 39 -6.25 -7.47 -4.35
C ALA A 39 -6.58 -8.37 -5.54
N ASN A 40 -5.58 -8.77 -6.33
CA ASN A 40 -5.77 -9.81 -7.34
C ASN A 40 -5.37 -11.17 -6.76
N PRO A 41 -6.30 -12.14 -6.60
CA PRO A 41 -6.00 -13.47 -6.07
C PRO A 41 -4.94 -14.25 -6.88
N GLU A 42 -4.75 -13.92 -8.15
CA GLU A 42 -3.74 -14.57 -9.00
C GLU A 42 -2.30 -14.27 -8.55
N PHE A 43 -2.10 -13.18 -7.81
CA PHE A 43 -0.80 -12.79 -7.24
C PHE A 43 -0.66 -13.16 -5.76
N ASP A 44 -1.64 -13.85 -5.17
CA ASP A 44 -1.61 -14.30 -3.79
C ASP A 44 -0.91 -15.67 -3.69
N ILE A 45 0.39 -15.66 -4.00
CA ILE A 45 1.27 -16.80 -3.86
C ILE A 45 2.02 -16.72 -2.51
N ASP A 46 2.93 -17.56 -2.24
CA ASP A 46 3.69 -17.91 -1.02
C ASP A 46 3.70 -16.93 0.18
N PHE A 47 3.56 -15.62 -0.01
CA PHE A 47 3.68 -14.62 1.06
C PHE A 47 2.36 -13.92 1.41
N HIS A 48 1.30 -14.17 0.69
CA HIS A 48 -0.05 -13.63 0.93
C HIS A 48 -0.12 -12.09 1.04
N VAL A 49 0.82 -11.36 0.44
CA VAL A 49 0.88 -9.89 0.50
C VAL A 49 -0.43 -9.23 0.05
N PRO A 50 -1.03 -9.61 -1.11
CA PRO A 50 -2.32 -9.04 -1.54
C PRO A 50 -3.42 -9.24 -0.50
N THR A 51 -3.56 -10.45 0.04
CA THR A 51 -4.56 -10.79 1.05
C THR A 51 -4.31 -10.04 2.35
N GLN A 52 -3.07 -9.96 2.83
CA GLN A 52 -2.72 -9.29 4.09
C GLN A 52 -2.99 -7.78 4.00
N ARG A 53 -2.59 -7.12 2.91
CA ARG A 53 -2.83 -5.69 2.69
C ARG A 53 -4.32 -5.39 2.56
N ARG A 54 -5.08 -6.26 1.92
CA ARG A 54 -6.54 -6.15 1.87
C ARG A 54 -7.19 -6.31 3.24
N LEU A 55 -6.79 -7.29 4.03
CA LEU A 55 -7.28 -7.48 5.39
C LEU A 55 -7.01 -6.27 6.27
N GLY A 56 -5.81 -5.67 6.19
CA GLY A 56 -5.46 -4.45 6.91
C GLY A 56 -6.39 -3.28 6.56
N PHE A 57 -6.70 -3.10 5.27
CA PHE A 57 -7.67 -2.13 4.79
C PHE A 57 -9.07 -2.38 5.36
N GLU A 58 -9.58 -3.60 5.25
CA GLU A 58 -10.92 -3.97 5.70
C GLU A 58 -11.05 -3.83 7.24
N HIS A 59 -10.03 -4.21 8.01
CA HIS A 59 -10.00 -4.04 9.46
C HIS A 59 -10.03 -2.58 9.87
N ALA A 60 -9.23 -1.71 9.24
CA ALA A 60 -9.23 -0.28 9.55
C ALA A 60 -10.60 0.37 9.27
N LEU A 61 -11.25 0.01 8.17
CA LEU A 61 -12.61 0.48 7.86
C LEU A 61 -13.62 -0.01 8.90
N ALA A 62 -13.57 -1.28 9.26
CA ALA A 62 -14.49 -1.89 10.23
C ALA A 62 -14.39 -1.23 11.61
N ASP A 63 -13.16 -0.98 12.08
CA ASP A 63 -12.92 -0.30 13.37
C ASP A 63 -13.41 1.15 13.36
N ALA A 64 -13.42 1.80 12.20
CA ALA A 64 -13.99 3.14 12.01
C ALA A 64 -15.52 3.14 11.74
N GLY A 65 -16.17 1.97 11.76
CA GLY A 65 -17.60 1.81 11.47
C GLY A 65 -17.97 2.08 10.00
N VAL A 66 -17.01 1.95 9.08
CA VAL A 66 -17.20 2.15 7.64
C VAL A 66 -17.37 0.79 6.96
N THR A 67 -18.48 0.62 6.23
CA THR A 67 -18.67 -0.59 5.41
C THR A 67 -17.98 -0.42 4.06
N PRO A 68 -17.07 -1.32 3.67
CA PRO A 68 -16.45 -1.28 2.36
C PRO A 68 -17.49 -1.33 1.24
N ASN A 69 -17.39 -0.44 0.26
CA ASN A 69 -18.20 -0.51 -0.94
C ASN A 69 -17.58 -1.51 -1.92
N PRO A 70 -18.25 -2.60 -2.28
CA PRO A 70 -17.68 -3.58 -3.24
C PRO A 70 -17.31 -2.99 -4.60
N ALA A 71 -17.97 -1.91 -5.02
CA ALA A 71 -17.65 -1.21 -6.27
C ALA A 71 -16.33 -0.41 -6.20
N PHE A 72 -15.75 -0.26 -5.03
CA PHE A 72 -14.48 0.43 -4.79
C PHE A 72 -13.29 -0.54 -4.61
N LEU A 73 -13.49 -1.82 -4.86
CA LEU A 73 -12.44 -2.83 -4.83
C LEU A 73 -12.04 -3.18 -6.27
N GLU A 74 -10.82 -2.83 -6.65
CA GLU A 74 -10.33 -3.04 -8.01
C GLU A 74 -9.03 -3.85 -7.99
N PRO A 75 -9.01 -5.04 -8.62
CA PRO A 75 -7.80 -5.85 -8.70
C PRO A 75 -6.78 -5.26 -9.66
N ALA A 76 -5.50 -5.39 -9.33
CA ALA A 76 -4.37 -4.99 -10.14
C ALA A 76 -3.17 -5.95 -9.96
N ASP A 77 -2.10 -5.74 -10.72
CA ASP A 77 -0.96 -6.65 -10.86
C ASP A 77 0.37 -6.10 -10.29
N PHE A 78 0.30 -5.18 -9.34
CA PHE A 78 1.45 -4.53 -8.69
C PHE A 78 2.40 -3.78 -9.64
N THR A 79 1.88 -3.31 -10.77
CA THR A 79 2.61 -2.48 -11.73
C THR A 79 1.98 -1.10 -11.88
N VAL A 80 2.76 -0.14 -12.40
CA VAL A 80 2.25 1.20 -12.74
C VAL A 80 1.10 1.11 -13.75
N ASP A 81 1.23 0.26 -14.77
CA ASP A 81 0.20 0.06 -15.80
C ASP A 81 -1.08 -0.59 -15.21
N GLY A 82 -0.91 -1.58 -14.32
CA GLY A 82 -2.02 -2.19 -13.59
C GLY A 82 -2.78 -1.20 -12.74
N GLY A 83 -2.07 -0.37 -11.97
CA GLY A 83 -2.64 0.71 -11.18
C GLY A 83 -3.36 1.76 -12.04
N PHE A 84 -2.78 2.12 -13.19
CA PHE A 84 -3.40 3.04 -14.15
C PHE A 84 -4.72 2.49 -14.69
N ARG A 85 -4.74 1.25 -15.17
CA ARG A 85 -5.95 0.61 -15.70
C ARG A 85 -7.04 0.47 -14.63
N ALA A 86 -6.68 0.01 -13.44
CA ALA A 86 -7.58 -0.13 -12.32
C ALA A 86 -8.23 1.20 -11.93
N ALA A 87 -7.43 2.26 -11.79
CA ALA A 87 -7.93 3.59 -11.48
C ALA A 87 -8.80 4.18 -12.59
N LYS A 88 -8.44 3.99 -13.88
CA LYS A 88 -9.29 4.37 -15.01
C LYS A 88 -10.65 3.70 -14.96
N GLN A 89 -10.68 2.41 -14.69
CA GLN A 89 -11.92 1.65 -14.57
C GLN A 89 -12.75 2.12 -13.37
N LEU A 90 -12.12 2.29 -12.21
CA LEU A 90 -12.76 2.75 -10.98
C LEU A 90 -13.39 4.14 -11.13
N LEU A 91 -12.62 5.11 -11.62
CA LEU A 91 -13.03 6.53 -11.72
C LEU A 91 -13.93 6.81 -12.93
N GLY A 92 -13.87 5.97 -13.96
CA GLY A 92 -14.69 6.08 -15.17
C GLY A 92 -16.09 5.48 -15.05
N ARG A 93 -16.37 4.71 -13.99
CA ARG A 93 -17.70 4.10 -13.80
C ARG A 93 -18.76 5.16 -13.47
N PRO A 94 -20.01 5.01 -13.99
CA PRO A 94 -21.15 5.79 -13.50
C PRO A 94 -21.47 5.44 -12.03
N GLY A 95 -21.87 6.42 -11.25
CA GLY A 95 -22.32 6.21 -9.87
C GLY A 95 -21.44 6.91 -8.83
N PRO A 96 -21.46 6.45 -7.57
CA PRO A 96 -20.67 7.04 -6.50
C PRO A 96 -19.19 6.91 -6.79
N ARG A 97 -18.42 7.95 -6.42
CA ARG A 97 -16.97 7.99 -6.61
C ARG A 97 -16.24 7.96 -5.27
N PRO A 98 -15.12 7.28 -5.19
CA PRO A 98 -14.29 7.37 -3.99
C PRO A 98 -13.70 8.77 -3.85
N THR A 99 -13.50 9.21 -2.62
CA THR A 99 -12.78 10.44 -2.29
C THR A 99 -11.29 10.18 -2.02
N ALA A 100 -10.94 8.91 -1.82
CA ALA A 100 -9.55 8.47 -1.66
C ALA A 100 -9.33 7.08 -2.26
N ILE A 101 -8.09 6.81 -2.65
CA ILE A 101 -7.60 5.49 -3.09
C ILE A 101 -6.46 5.07 -2.18
N PHE A 102 -6.57 3.89 -1.58
CA PHE A 102 -5.45 3.13 -1.07
C PHE A 102 -4.99 2.13 -2.13
N ALA A 103 -3.81 2.33 -2.67
CA ALA A 103 -3.16 1.39 -3.58
C ALA A 103 -2.18 0.51 -2.79
N ALA A 104 -2.25 -0.80 -2.99
CA ALA A 104 -1.45 -1.77 -2.24
C ALA A 104 0.05 -1.77 -2.58
N SER A 105 0.51 -0.91 -3.49
CA SER A 105 1.92 -0.59 -3.72
C SER A 105 2.09 0.83 -4.27
N ASP A 106 3.30 1.38 -4.16
CA ASP A 106 3.63 2.70 -4.72
C ASP A 106 3.58 2.72 -6.24
N GLU A 107 3.95 1.63 -6.91
CA GLU A 107 3.81 1.53 -8.36
C GLU A 107 2.36 1.67 -8.79
N MET A 108 1.43 0.95 -8.14
CA MET A 108 0.01 1.09 -8.43
C MET A 108 -0.52 2.47 -8.06
N ALA A 109 -0.04 3.07 -6.95
CA ALA A 109 -0.40 4.44 -6.57
C ALA A 109 0.03 5.47 -7.62
N ILE A 110 1.24 5.35 -8.17
CA ILE A 110 1.75 6.18 -9.26
C ILE A 110 0.86 6.04 -10.49
N GLY A 111 0.52 4.81 -10.87
CA GLY A 111 -0.44 4.53 -11.95
C GLY A 111 -1.80 5.20 -11.71
N ALA A 112 -2.31 5.11 -10.50
CA ALA A 112 -3.58 5.74 -10.12
C ALA A 112 -3.52 7.27 -10.18
N ILE A 113 -2.41 7.90 -9.77
CA ILE A 113 -2.19 9.35 -9.90
C ILE A 113 -2.23 9.77 -11.37
N MET A 114 -1.53 9.02 -12.23
CA MET A 114 -1.51 9.30 -13.68
C MET A 114 -2.92 9.18 -14.29
N ALA A 115 -3.66 8.13 -13.94
CA ALA A 115 -5.03 7.91 -14.39
C ALA A 115 -6.00 9.01 -13.91
N ALA A 116 -5.89 9.41 -12.64
CA ALA A 116 -6.69 10.50 -12.07
C ALA A 116 -6.47 11.80 -12.84
N ARG A 117 -5.20 12.18 -13.06
CA ARG A 117 -4.84 13.40 -13.83
C ARG A 117 -5.33 13.34 -15.26
N ASP A 118 -5.23 12.20 -15.94
CA ASP A 118 -5.72 12.00 -17.31
C ASP A 118 -7.26 12.09 -17.41
N LEU A 119 -7.97 11.80 -16.34
CA LEU A 119 -9.42 11.98 -16.21
C LEU A 119 -9.81 13.38 -15.69
N GLY A 120 -8.85 14.27 -15.45
CA GLY A 120 -9.08 15.64 -15.01
C GLY A 120 -9.26 15.82 -13.49
N PHE A 121 -8.98 14.79 -12.68
CA PHE A 121 -8.98 14.90 -11.23
C PHE A 121 -7.70 15.56 -10.72
N ARG A 122 -7.84 16.46 -9.77
CA ARG A 122 -6.72 17.06 -9.05
C ARG A 122 -6.38 16.18 -7.84
N VAL A 123 -5.14 15.74 -7.75
CA VAL A 123 -4.61 15.02 -6.60
C VAL A 123 -3.78 16.02 -5.78
N PRO A 124 -4.09 16.26 -4.52
CA PRO A 124 -5.07 15.56 -3.66
C PRO A 124 -6.47 16.20 -3.57
N GLN A 125 -6.74 17.35 -4.25
CA GLN A 125 -7.91 18.20 -3.99
C GLN A 125 -9.25 17.49 -4.28
N ASP A 126 -9.31 16.72 -5.37
CA ASP A 126 -10.53 15.98 -5.77
C ASP A 126 -10.44 14.50 -5.36
N LEU A 127 -9.21 13.99 -5.16
CA LEU A 127 -8.95 12.58 -4.85
C LEU A 127 -7.62 12.43 -4.11
N SER A 128 -7.67 11.92 -2.89
CA SER A 128 -6.47 11.53 -2.15
C SER A 128 -5.96 10.16 -2.60
N ILE A 129 -4.63 9.99 -2.68
CA ILE A 129 -4.01 8.70 -3.06
C ILE A 129 -2.85 8.41 -2.11
N ILE A 130 -2.81 7.18 -1.57
CA ILE A 130 -1.73 6.67 -0.74
C ILE A 130 -1.25 5.32 -1.26
N GLY A 131 0.05 5.07 -1.15
CA GLY A 131 0.70 3.81 -1.51
C GLY A 131 1.37 3.12 -0.32
N ILE A 132 2.12 2.08 -0.63
CA ILE A 132 3.02 1.34 0.25
C ILE A 132 4.29 1.07 -0.54
N ASP A 133 5.44 1.03 0.11
CA ASP A 133 6.76 0.51 -0.19
C ASP A 133 7.90 1.53 0.04
N GLY A 134 7.64 2.84 -0.05
CA GLY A 134 8.68 3.87 -0.03
C GLY A 134 9.50 3.90 -1.32
N HIS A 135 8.85 3.69 -2.46
CA HIS A 135 9.50 3.64 -3.78
C HIS A 135 10.21 4.96 -4.12
N GLU A 136 11.41 4.89 -4.73
CA GLU A 136 12.23 6.05 -5.07
C GLU A 136 11.53 7.12 -5.94
N LEU A 137 10.62 6.70 -6.83
CA LEU A 137 9.79 7.62 -7.62
C LEU A 137 8.75 8.36 -6.79
N GLY A 138 8.48 7.93 -5.56
CA GLY A 138 7.47 8.55 -4.69
C GLY A 138 7.72 10.03 -4.45
N GLU A 139 8.97 10.46 -4.37
CA GLU A 139 9.31 11.89 -4.21
C GLU A 139 8.90 12.73 -5.42
N PHE A 140 9.10 12.25 -6.63
CA PHE A 140 8.72 12.97 -7.86
C PHE A 140 7.21 13.14 -7.99
N PHE A 141 6.45 12.17 -7.52
CA PHE A 141 4.99 12.21 -7.50
C PHE A 141 4.43 12.88 -6.25
N GLN A 142 5.28 13.23 -5.27
CA GLN A 142 4.88 13.70 -3.94
C GLN A 142 3.95 12.70 -3.25
N LEU A 143 4.19 11.41 -3.47
CA LEU A 143 3.34 10.31 -3.01
C LEU A 143 3.46 10.12 -1.50
N THR A 144 2.34 10.21 -0.81
CA THR A 144 2.17 9.73 0.56
C THR A 144 2.20 8.21 0.54
N THR A 145 3.07 7.61 1.36
CA THR A 145 3.29 6.16 1.35
C THR A 145 3.62 5.64 2.75
N VAL A 146 3.47 4.34 2.96
CA VAL A 146 4.08 3.66 4.09
C VAL A 146 5.40 3.06 3.64
N ASP A 147 6.50 3.67 4.06
CA ASP A 147 7.86 3.21 3.75
C ASP A 147 8.20 1.98 4.58
N GLN A 148 8.64 0.93 3.95
CA GLN A 148 9.10 -0.32 4.55
C GLN A 148 10.63 -0.39 4.62
N PHE A 149 11.35 0.65 4.25
CA PHE A 149 12.82 0.73 4.24
C PHE A 149 13.51 -0.41 3.49
N PRO A 150 13.21 -0.64 2.19
CA PRO A 150 13.68 -1.82 1.44
C PRO A 150 15.21 -1.93 1.39
N MET A 151 15.92 -0.81 1.36
CA MET A 151 17.40 -0.81 1.40
C MET A 151 17.92 -1.36 2.73
N ALA A 152 17.38 -0.87 3.86
CA ALA A 152 17.76 -1.34 5.20
C ALA A 152 17.39 -2.82 5.41
N GLN A 153 16.28 -3.27 4.83
CA GLN A 153 15.91 -4.68 4.81
C GLN A 153 16.97 -5.53 4.08
N GLY A 154 17.39 -5.08 2.90
CA GLY A 154 18.44 -5.73 2.12
C GLY A 154 19.78 -5.79 2.86
N GLU A 155 20.22 -4.68 3.46
CA GLU A 155 21.44 -4.61 4.27
C GLU A 155 21.40 -5.57 5.46
N ARG A 156 20.27 -5.61 6.18
CA ARG A 156 20.08 -6.51 7.31
C ARG A 156 20.10 -7.98 6.89
N ALA A 157 19.45 -8.32 5.77
CA ALA A 157 19.47 -9.68 5.23
C ALA A 157 20.87 -10.10 4.77
N ALA A 158 21.58 -9.24 4.04
CA ALA A 158 22.95 -9.50 3.59
C ALA A 158 23.92 -9.66 4.79
N GLY A 159 23.83 -8.79 5.80
CA GLY A 159 24.63 -8.89 7.02
C GLY A 159 24.41 -10.21 7.76
N ALA A 160 23.17 -10.69 7.83
CA ALA A 160 22.85 -11.98 8.43
C ALA A 160 23.50 -13.17 7.70
N ILE A 161 23.46 -13.14 6.35
CA ILE A 161 24.09 -14.19 5.52
C ILE A 161 25.61 -14.18 5.72
N LEU A 162 26.25 -13.00 5.71
CA LEU A 162 27.68 -12.88 5.91
C LEU A 162 28.12 -13.40 7.29
N ALA A 163 27.41 -13.01 8.34
CA ALA A 163 27.69 -13.49 9.71
C ALA A 163 27.58 -15.02 9.82
N GLN A 164 26.58 -15.61 9.15
CA GLN A 164 26.43 -17.07 9.11
C GLN A 164 27.58 -17.75 8.38
N LEU A 165 28.08 -17.18 7.28
CA LEU A 165 29.23 -17.70 6.54
C LEU A 165 30.55 -17.60 7.34
N GLU A 166 30.67 -16.59 8.19
CA GLU A 166 31.82 -16.38 9.08
C GLU A 166 31.73 -17.23 10.37
N GLY A 167 30.66 -18.01 10.54
CA GLY A 167 30.45 -18.86 11.71
C GLY A 167 30.08 -18.08 12.98
N THR A 168 29.66 -16.84 12.84
CA THR A 168 29.11 -16.03 13.93
C THR A 168 27.59 -16.21 13.96
N ASP A 169 27.05 -16.48 15.15
CA ASP A 169 25.62 -16.72 15.33
C ASP A 169 24.85 -15.38 15.32
N ALA A 170 24.55 -14.88 14.13
CA ALA A 170 23.65 -13.75 13.97
C ALA A 170 22.26 -14.30 13.63
N ALA A 171 21.54 -14.75 14.64
CA ALA A 171 20.11 -15.08 14.51
C ALA A 171 19.34 -13.80 14.18
N VAL A 172 19.10 -13.55 12.89
CA VAL A 172 18.33 -12.40 12.42
C VAL A 172 16.94 -12.89 12.06
N SER A 173 16.08 -12.97 13.07
CA SER A 173 14.64 -13.16 12.88
C SER A 173 13.92 -12.00 13.56
N GLY A 174 12.86 -11.50 12.98
CA GLY A 174 12.03 -10.49 13.61
C GLY A 174 11.31 -9.57 12.61
N ASP A 175 10.43 -8.77 13.18
CA ASP A 175 9.64 -7.81 12.42
C ASP A 175 10.50 -6.62 11.98
N LEU A 176 10.27 -6.22 10.75
CA LEU A 176 10.92 -5.06 10.15
C LEU A 176 10.06 -3.82 10.41
N PRO A 177 10.69 -2.67 10.67
CA PRO A 177 9.97 -1.42 10.88
C PRO A 177 9.34 -0.92 9.58
N PHE A 178 8.30 -0.10 9.73
CA PHE A 178 7.70 0.68 8.67
C PHE A 178 7.24 2.04 9.22
N GLU A 179 7.10 3.03 8.36
CA GLU A 179 6.74 4.39 8.75
C GLU A 179 5.84 5.05 7.70
N LEU A 180 4.85 5.84 8.14
CA LEU A 180 4.05 6.68 7.27
C LEU A 180 4.80 7.94 6.87
N ILE A 181 5.05 8.11 5.59
CA ILE A 181 5.66 9.30 4.99
C ILE A 181 4.57 10.14 4.30
N VAL A 182 4.14 11.21 4.96
CA VAL A 182 3.10 12.11 4.41
C VAL A 182 3.74 13.10 3.45
N ARG A 183 3.22 13.17 2.22
CA ARG A 183 3.63 14.12 1.18
C ARG A 183 2.41 14.85 0.58
N GLY A 184 2.38 15.07 -0.71
CA GLY A 184 1.41 15.93 -1.39
C GLY A 184 0.19 15.23 -2.02
N THR A 185 0.02 13.91 -1.91
CA THR A 185 -1.07 13.18 -2.57
C THR A 185 -2.27 12.88 -1.67
N THR A 186 -2.23 13.30 -0.41
CA THR A 186 -3.37 13.16 0.51
C THR A 186 -3.72 14.49 1.16
N SER A 187 -4.99 14.75 1.35
CA SER A 187 -5.52 15.94 2.03
C SER A 187 -6.81 15.59 2.79
N ARG A 188 -7.28 16.52 3.62
CA ARG A 188 -8.61 16.37 4.23
C ARG A 188 -9.68 16.32 3.14
N VAL A 189 -10.69 15.47 3.35
CA VAL A 189 -11.85 15.43 2.49
C VAL A 189 -12.51 16.81 2.46
N GLN A 190 -12.84 17.29 1.25
CA GLN A 190 -13.59 18.53 1.11
C GLN A 190 -15.08 18.22 1.31
N GLU A 191 -15.70 18.95 2.24
CA GLU A 191 -17.16 18.89 2.36
C GLU A 191 -17.79 19.50 1.10
N ALA A 192 -18.74 18.78 0.50
CA ALA A 192 -19.44 19.17 -0.73
C ALA A 192 -20.47 20.27 -0.47
#